data_be1fb1d69c9b1627c261d76ab8b850cf
#
_entry.id   be1fb1d69c9b1627c261d76ab8b850cf
#
_cell.length_a   1.000
_cell.length_b   1.000
_cell.length_c   1.000
_cell.angle_alpha   90.00
_cell.angle_beta   90.00
_cell.angle_gamma   90.00
#
_symmetry.space_group_name_H-M   'P 1'
#
loop_
_entity.id
_entity.type
_entity.pdbx_description
1 polymer ?
#
loop_
_entity_poly.entity_id
_entity_poly.type
_entity_poly.pdbx_seq_one_letter_code
_entity_poly.pdbx_strand_id
1 'polypeptide(L)'
;TSDHDFPEFLPGGDVMLFSVARDGLNFDEGRIVAQSLSTGERRVVIDGGFYPRWLASGHVVYARGGGLFVVPFDPGTLEVQGDPVEIVSGVLQSQDGAHYSTSREGSLVYVSGGATSPLPEVVTVSIARDGAETMLPVAPGDFASGRISPDGTQMALVVGSVENFDVWISDITRGTL
;
A
#
# COMPACT_ATOMS: atom_id res chain seq x y z
N THR A 1 8.56 23.49 -2.26
CA THR A 1 9.06 22.15 -2.64
C THR A 1 8.00 21.14 -2.29
N SER A 2 7.51 20.40 -3.28
CA SER A 2 6.57 19.28 -3.05
C SER A 2 7.39 18.03 -2.70
N ASP A 3 6.98 17.31 -1.66
CA ASP A 3 7.61 16.05 -1.29
C ASP A 3 7.13 14.94 -2.22
N HIS A 4 8.07 14.07 -2.63
CA HIS A 4 7.83 12.92 -3.50
C HIS A 4 8.21 11.66 -2.74
N ASP A 5 7.29 10.70 -2.65
CA ASP A 5 7.51 9.49 -1.87
C ASP A 5 6.77 8.27 -2.45
N PHE A 6 7.00 7.11 -1.84
CA PHE A 6 6.31 5.85 -2.15
C PHE A 6 6.41 5.42 -3.61
N PRO A 7 7.65 5.31 -4.16
CA PRO A 7 7.83 4.88 -5.54
C PRO A 7 7.43 3.41 -5.72
N GLU A 8 6.83 3.12 -6.87
CA GLU A 8 6.43 1.78 -7.30
C GLU A 8 6.75 1.59 -8.78
N PHE A 9 7.60 0.62 -9.11
CA PHE A 9 7.89 0.29 -10.51
C PHE A 9 6.86 -0.66 -11.10
N LEU A 10 6.37 -0.33 -12.28
CA LEU A 10 5.52 -1.22 -13.04
C LEU A 10 6.35 -2.29 -13.77
N PRO A 11 5.72 -3.43 -14.16
CA PRO A 11 6.40 -4.44 -14.95
C PRO A 11 7.05 -3.86 -16.21
N GLY A 12 8.27 -4.29 -16.51
CA GLY A 12 9.08 -3.75 -17.61
C GLY A 12 10.05 -2.65 -17.15
N GLY A 13 9.85 -2.04 -15.99
CA GLY A 13 10.80 -1.10 -15.37
C GLY A 13 10.88 0.28 -16.01
N ASP A 14 10.10 0.57 -17.05
CA ASP A 14 10.08 1.88 -17.71
C ASP A 14 9.14 2.88 -17.02
N VAL A 15 8.06 2.40 -16.43
CA VAL A 15 7.08 3.27 -15.76
C VAL A 15 7.20 3.16 -14.26
N MET A 16 7.23 4.30 -13.59
CA MET A 16 7.22 4.43 -12.14
C MET A 16 6.01 5.25 -11.69
N LEU A 17 5.27 4.75 -10.71
CA LEU A 17 4.28 5.51 -9.96
C LEU A 17 4.94 6.07 -8.69
N PHE A 18 4.53 7.25 -8.26
CA PHE A 18 4.94 7.81 -6.98
C PHE A 18 3.92 8.83 -6.47
N SER A 19 3.96 9.09 -5.18
CA SER A 19 3.08 10.08 -4.54
C SER A 19 3.75 11.44 -4.50
N VAL A 20 2.96 12.49 -4.67
CA VAL A 20 3.37 13.88 -4.54
C VAL A 20 2.46 14.54 -3.50
N ALA A 21 3.03 14.96 -2.37
CA ALA A 21 2.28 15.67 -1.35
C ALA A 21 1.83 17.05 -1.85
N ARG A 22 0.65 17.50 -1.41
CA ARG A 22 0.12 18.80 -1.82
C ARG A 22 0.74 19.94 -1.04
N ASP A 23 0.65 19.88 0.28
CA ASP A 23 1.16 20.91 1.18
C ASP A 23 1.95 20.23 2.32
N GLY A 24 3.27 20.24 2.22
CA GLY A 24 4.12 19.52 3.17
C GLY A 24 3.93 18.00 3.09
N LEU A 25 3.59 17.37 4.20
CA LEU A 25 3.42 15.90 4.30
C LEU A 25 1.96 15.44 4.15
N ASN A 26 1.06 16.29 3.62
CA ASN A 26 -0.33 15.88 3.38
C ASN A 26 -0.43 15.07 2.09
N PHE A 27 -0.29 13.76 2.21
CA PHE A 27 -0.39 12.81 1.09
C PHE A 27 -1.84 12.43 0.76
N ASP A 28 -2.80 12.53 1.70
CA ASP A 28 -4.22 12.22 1.44
C ASP A 28 -4.83 13.13 0.38
N GLU A 29 -4.45 14.41 0.39
CA GLU A 29 -4.82 15.38 -0.64
C GLU A 29 -3.76 15.47 -1.76
N GLY A 30 -2.79 14.59 -1.73
CA GLY A 30 -1.70 14.51 -2.70
C GLY A 30 -2.16 14.00 -4.06
N ARG A 31 -1.21 13.62 -4.87
CA ARG A 31 -1.42 13.08 -6.21
C ARG A 31 -0.55 11.85 -6.43
N ILE A 32 -1.06 10.91 -7.18
CA ILE A 32 -0.23 9.84 -7.73
C ILE A 32 0.14 10.23 -9.17
N VAL A 33 1.43 10.20 -9.43
CA VAL A 33 2.03 10.58 -10.70
C VAL A 33 2.63 9.33 -11.34
N ALA A 34 2.38 9.12 -12.63
CA ALA A 34 3.10 8.17 -13.45
C ALA A 34 4.22 8.90 -14.21
N GLN A 35 5.39 8.28 -14.27
CA GLN A 35 6.51 8.77 -15.07
C GLN A 35 7.10 7.66 -15.92
N SER A 36 7.21 7.88 -17.23
CA SER A 36 8.06 7.06 -18.11
C SER A 36 9.52 7.47 -17.92
N LEU A 37 10.38 6.51 -17.66
CA LEU A 37 11.82 6.75 -17.47
C LEU A 37 12.55 6.94 -18.81
N SER A 38 12.06 6.29 -19.88
CA SER A 38 12.65 6.39 -21.23
C SER A 38 12.35 7.73 -21.89
N THR A 39 11.12 8.25 -21.74
CA THR A 39 10.71 9.52 -22.37
C THR A 39 10.78 10.72 -21.42
N GLY A 40 10.78 10.50 -20.11
CA GLY A 40 10.66 11.53 -19.10
C GLY A 40 9.25 12.12 -18.96
N GLU A 41 8.27 11.62 -19.71
CA GLU A 41 6.88 12.05 -19.61
C GLU A 41 6.34 11.82 -18.22
N ARG A 42 5.67 12.82 -17.67
CA ARG A 42 4.97 12.76 -16.37
C ARG A 42 3.50 13.08 -16.54
N ARG A 43 2.66 12.31 -15.87
CA ARG A 43 1.21 12.53 -15.86
C ARG A 43 0.65 12.31 -14.46
N VAL A 44 -0.19 13.23 -13.96
CA VAL A 44 -1.03 12.98 -12.79
C VAL A 44 -2.10 11.96 -13.20
N VAL A 45 -2.12 10.82 -12.54
CA VAL A 45 -3.03 9.70 -12.87
C VAL A 45 -4.15 9.56 -11.84
N ILE A 46 -3.92 9.97 -10.58
CA ILE A 46 -4.92 9.99 -9.52
C ILE A 46 -4.76 11.30 -8.76
N ASP A 47 -5.85 12.04 -8.60
CA ASP A 47 -5.92 13.25 -7.77
C ASP A 47 -6.59 12.89 -6.43
N GLY A 48 -5.90 13.11 -5.33
CA GLY A 48 -6.28 12.65 -4.00
C GLY A 48 -5.93 11.19 -3.76
N GLY A 49 -4.89 10.97 -2.95
CA GLY A 49 -4.43 9.64 -2.55
C GLY A 49 -2.92 9.45 -2.70
N PHE A 50 -2.42 8.38 -2.11
CA PHE A 50 -0.99 8.10 -2.00
C PHE A 50 -0.69 6.61 -1.85
N TYR A 51 0.61 6.27 -1.78
CA TYR A 51 1.11 4.92 -1.55
C TYR A 51 0.64 3.92 -2.61
N PRO A 52 0.87 4.18 -3.92
CA PRO A 52 0.42 3.28 -4.99
C PRO A 52 1.10 1.92 -4.94
N ARG A 53 0.36 0.86 -5.29
CA ARG A 53 0.88 -0.51 -5.51
C ARG A 53 0.27 -1.09 -6.77
N TRP A 54 1.13 -1.64 -7.62
CA TRP A 54 0.72 -2.31 -8.84
C TRP A 54 0.30 -3.76 -8.58
N LEU A 55 -0.80 -4.18 -9.18
CA LEU A 55 -1.25 -5.56 -9.21
C LEU A 55 -1.05 -6.16 -10.61
N ALA A 56 -0.67 -7.45 -10.68
CA ALA A 56 -0.52 -8.17 -11.96
C ALA A 56 -1.81 -8.23 -12.80
N SER A 57 -2.96 -7.97 -12.18
CA SER A 57 -4.26 -7.87 -12.84
C SER A 57 -4.46 -6.56 -13.66
N GLY A 58 -3.45 -5.69 -13.72
CA GLY A 58 -3.56 -4.41 -14.43
C GLY A 58 -4.23 -3.31 -13.61
N HIS A 59 -4.16 -3.40 -12.28
CA HIS A 59 -4.77 -2.41 -11.39
C HIS A 59 -3.73 -1.74 -10.49
N VAL A 60 -4.05 -0.54 -10.06
CA VAL A 60 -3.33 0.17 -9.00
C VAL A 60 -4.20 0.20 -7.75
N VAL A 61 -3.65 -0.27 -6.63
CA VAL A 61 -4.21 -0.05 -5.29
C VAL A 61 -3.52 1.16 -4.69
N TYR A 62 -4.27 2.00 -3.99
CA TYR A 62 -3.73 3.19 -3.31
C TYR A 62 -4.56 3.56 -2.08
N ALA A 63 -3.97 4.34 -1.18
CA ALA A 63 -4.62 4.80 0.03
C ALA A 63 -5.22 6.20 -0.15
N ARG A 64 -6.38 6.45 0.48
CA ARG A 64 -7.04 7.76 0.58
C ARG A 64 -8.03 7.76 1.73
N GLY A 65 -7.96 8.78 2.61
CA GLY A 65 -8.96 9.01 3.67
C GLY A 65 -9.15 7.83 4.64
N GLY A 66 -8.10 7.07 4.94
CA GLY A 66 -8.19 5.88 5.79
C GLY A 66 -8.73 4.63 5.09
N GLY A 67 -8.99 4.69 3.77
CA GLY A 67 -9.41 3.55 2.95
C GLY A 67 -8.37 3.13 1.93
N LEU A 68 -8.55 1.96 1.32
CA LEU A 68 -7.82 1.50 0.12
C LEU A 68 -8.77 1.49 -1.06
N PHE A 69 -8.29 2.03 -2.15
CA PHE A 69 -9.00 2.11 -3.43
C PHE A 69 -8.25 1.33 -4.50
N VAL A 70 -8.99 0.76 -5.42
CA VAL A 70 -8.43 0.07 -6.60
C VAL A 70 -8.99 0.71 -7.86
N VAL A 71 -8.13 0.86 -8.87
CA VAL A 71 -8.52 1.38 -10.18
C VAL A 71 -7.74 0.66 -11.28
N PRO A 72 -8.37 0.29 -12.41
CA PRO A 72 -7.64 -0.22 -13.56
C PRO A 72 -6.71 0.85 -14.13
N PHE A 73 -5.50 0.48 -14.53
CA PHE A 73 -4.48 1.38 -15.06
C PHE A 73 -3.78 0.81 -16.26
N ASP A 74 -3.63 1.62 -17.30
CA ASP A 74 -2.88 1.27 -18.50
C ASP A 74 -1.49 1.93 -18.48
N PRO A 75 -0.41 1.15 -18.30
CA PRO A 75 0.95 1.69 -18.29
C PRO A 75 1.42 2.17 -19.68
N GLY A 76 0.78 1.75 -20.76
CA GLY A 76 1.13 2.19 -22.11
C GLY A 76 0.63 3.60 -22.44
N THR A 77 -0.51 3.99 -21.89
CA THR A 77 -1.10 5.33 -22.06
C THR A 77 -0.91 6.23 -20.84
N LEU A 78 -0.42 5.68 -19.73
CA LEU A 78 -0.33 6.32 -18.41
C LEU A 78 -1.71 6.85 -17.93
N GLU A 79 -2.76 6.06 -18.10
CA GLU A 79 -4.14 6.47 -17.78
C GLU A 79 -4.86 5.44 -16.91
N VAL A 80 -5.69 5.94 -16.00
CA VAL A 80 -6.68 5.11 -15.30
C VAL A 80 -7.85 4.79 -16.24
N GLN A 81 -8.41 3.58 -16.12
CA GLN A 81 -9.46 3.05 -16.98
C GLN A 81 -10.77 2.89 -16.20
N GLY A 82 -11.32 4.00 -15.68
CA GLY A 82 -12.59 4.00 -14.97
C GLY A 82 -12.53 4.66 -13.61
N ASP A 83 -13.58 4.45 -12.82
CA ASP A 83 -13.72 5.05 -11.49
C ASP A 83 -13.05 4.18 -10.40
N PRO A 84 -12.41 4.79 -9.41
CA PRO A 84 -11.87 4.07 -8.27
C PRO A 84 -12.95 3.41 -7.43
N VAL A 85 -12.70 2.17 -6.99
CA VAL A 85 -13.58 1.42 -6.09
C VAL A 85 -12.89 1.27 -4.72
N GLU A 86 -13.58 1.63 -3.64
CA GLU A 86 -13.10 1.34 -2.29
C GLU A 86 -13.23 -0.15 -1.99
N ILE A 87 -12.12 -0.78 -1.58
CA ILE A 87 -12.04 -2.21 -1.29
C ILE A 87 -11.87 -2.50 0.21
N VAL A 88 -11.34 -1.55 0.97
CA VAL A 88 -11.12 -1.65 2.42
C VAL A 88 -11.29 -0.28 3.04
N SER A 89 -11.91 -0.21 4.23
CA SER A 89 -11.96 0.98 5.08
C SER A 89 -11.19 0.75 6.39
N GLY A 90 -10.82 1.82 7.08
CA GLY A 90 -10.19 1.75 8.38
C GLY A 90 -8.73 1.25 8.37
N VAL A 91 -7.99 1.50 7.30
CA VAL A 91 -6.56 1.19 7.19
C VAL A 91 -5.74 2.21 7.96
N LEU A 92 -4.82 1.74 8.78
CA LEU A 92 -3.88 2.62 9.49
C LEU A 92 -3.04 3.41 8.49
N GLN A 93 -3.03 4.71 8.67
CA GLN A 93 -2.21 5.65 7.91
C GLN A 93 -1.36 6.49 8.86
N SER A 94 -0.12 6.73 8.50
CA SER A 94 0.83 7.56 9.23
C SER A 94 1.61 8.45 8.28
N GLN A 95 2.50 9.29 8.80
CA GLN A 95 3.43 10.07 7.98
C GLN A 95 4.36 9.18 7.14
N ASP A 96 4.62 7.95 7.60
CA ASP A 96 5.49 6.98 6.91
C ASP A 96 4.75 6.20 5.81
N GLY A 97 3.45 6.43 5.63
CA GLY A 97 2.64 5.81 4.57
C GLY A 97 1.37 5.13 5.06
N ALA A 98 0.74 4.38 4.16
CA ALA A 98 -0.38 3.52 4.47
C ALA A 98 0.11 2.10 4.77
N HIS A 99 -0.38 1.53 5.87
CA HIS A 99 0.07 0.24 6.37
C HIS A 99 -0.64 -0.90 5.66
N TYR A 100 -0.26 -1.16 4.42
CA TYR A 100 -0.72 -2.31 3.65
C TYR A 100 0.34 -2.84 2.70
N SER A 101 0.17 -4.05 2.24
CA SER A 101 1.01 -4.67 1.21
C SER A 101 0.18 -5.62 0.37
N THR A 102 0.57 -5.78 -0.90
CA THR A 102 -0.07 -6.68 -1.85
C THR A 102 0.93 -7.69 -2.40
N SER A 103 0.49 -8.93 -2.62
CA SER A 103 1.26 -9.91 -3.40
C SER A 103 0.97 -9.75 -4.90
N ARG A 104 1.81 -10.34 -5.74
CA ARG A 104 1.57 -10.41 -7.19
C ARG A 104 0.28 -11.16 -7.54
N GLU A 105 -0.09 -12.14 -6.73
CA GLU A 105 -1.30 -12.96 -6.91
C GLU A 105 -2.59 -12.25 -6.46
N GLY A 106 -2.46 -11.03 -5.89
CA GLY A 106 -3.58 -10.19 -5.48
C GLY A 106 -4.07 -10.45 -4.05
N SER A 107 -3.28 -11.13 -3.20
CA SER A 107 -3.51 -11.12 -1.76
C SER A 107 -3.19 -9.72 -1.22
N LEU A 108 -4.00 -9.24 -0.29
CA LEU A 108 -3.83 -7.98 0.40
C LEU A 108 -3.72 -8.24 1.90
N VAL A 109 -2.74 -7.60 2.55
CA VAL A 109 -2.65 -7.52 4.01
C VAL A 109 -2.63 -6.05 4.40
N TYR A 110 -3.28 -5.71 5.50
CA TYR A 110 -3.28 -4.35 6.02
C TYR A 110 -3.35 -4.33 7.54
N VAL A 111 -3.02 -3.18 8.10
CA VAL A 111 -3.17 -2.88 9.53
C VAL A 111 -4.44 -2.05 9.70
N SER A 112 -5.37 -2.51 10.54
CA SER A 112 -6.56 -1.75 10.88
C SER A 112 -6.23 -0.69 11.95
N GLY A 113 -6.82 0.52 11.83
CA GLY A 113 -6.56 1.60 12.80
C GLY A 113 -7.08 2.97 12.38
N GLY A 114 -7.41 3.15 11.11
CA GLY A 114 -7.85 4.45 10.59
C GLY A 114 -6.76 5.54 10.58
N ALA A 115 -7.10 6.73 10.13
CA ALA A 115 -6.16 7.84 9.91
C ALA A 115 -5.64 8.54 11.18
N THR A 116 -6.16 8.23 12.36
CA THR A 116 -5.82 8.96 13.61
C THR A 116 -6.00 8.11 14.86
N SER A 117 -5.21 7.07 15.07
CA SER A 117 -5.27 6.38 16.36
C SER A 117 -3.93 6.45 17.09
N PRO A 118 -3.90 6.80 18.38
CA PRO A 118 -2.82 6.37 19.24
C PRO A 118 -2.87 4.85 19.21
N LEU A 119 -1.81 4.20 18.78
CA LEU A 119 -1.65 2.78 18.47
C LEU A 119 -2.55 1.86 19.33
N PRO A 120 -3.73 1.41 18.84
CA PRO A 120 -4.41 0.29 19.46
C PRO A 120 -3.64 -0.99 19.13
N GLU A 121 -3.92 -2.06 19.86
CA GLU A 121 -3.44 -3.39 19.50
C GLU A 121 -3.70 -3.65 18.02
N VAL A 122 -2.63 -3.70 17.24
CA VAL A 122 -2.69 -3.86 15.80
C VAL A 122 -2.83 -5.34 15.47
N VAL A 123 -3.84 -5.69 14.69
CA VAL A 123 -4.05 -7.04 14.17
C VAL A 123 -3.77 -7.08 12.68
N THR A 124 -3.22 -8.17 12.21
CA THR A 124 -2.97 -8.42 10.78
C THR A 124 -4.10 -9.23 10.17
N VAL A 125 -4.64 -8.74 9.06
CA VAL A 125 -5.75 -9.37 8.34
C VAL A 125 -5.35 -9.61 6.89
N SER A 126 -5.64 -10.79 6.36
CA SER A 126 -5.55 -11.11 4.93
C SER A 126 -6.93 -10.99 4.30
N ILE A 127 -7.00 -10.39 3.12
CA ILE A 127 -8.23 -10.32 2.32
C ILE A 127 -8.03 -11.08 1.02
N ALA A 128 -8.88 -12.08 0.79
CA ALA A 128 -8.91 -12.80 -0.46
C ALA A 128 -9.62 -12.00 -1.57
N ARG A 129 -9.46 -12.41 -2.84
CA ARG A 129 -10.08 -11.70 -3.99
C ARG A 129 -11.61 -11.64 -3.95
N ASP A 130 -12.25 -12.54 -3.25
CA ASP A 130 -13.70 -12.57 -3.03
C ASP A 130 -14.16 -11.68 -1.87
N GLY A 131 -13.22 -10.98 -1.23
CA GLY A 131 -13.47 -10.11 -0.09
C GLY A 131 -13.50 -10.83 1.26
N ALA A 132 -13.22 -12.14 1.30
CA ALA A 132 -13.16 -12.86 2.56
C ALA A 132 -11.96 -12.41 3.40
N GLU A 133 -12.24 -11.97 4.62
CA GLU A 133 -11.22 -11.54 5.59
C GLU A 133 -10.81 -12.73 6.47
N THR A 134 -9.51 -12.90 6.64
CA THR A 134 -8.94 -13.91 7.54
C THR A 134 -7.92 -13.24 8.44
N MET A 135 -8.14 -13.28 9.75
CA MET A 135 -7.15 -12.83 10.73
C MET A 135 -5.91 -13.72 10.62
N LEU A 136 -4.77 -13.11 10.41
CA LEU A 136 -3.51 -13.85 10.39
C LEU A 136 -3.11 -14.23 11.82
N PRO A 137 -2.54 -15.41 12.01
CA PRO A 137 -2.16 -15.92 13.33
C PRO A 137 -0.87 -15.27 13.85
N VAL A 138 -0.77 -13.95 13.73
CA VAL A 138 0.31 -13.14 14.28
C VAL A 138 -0.21 -12.49 15.55
N ALA A 139 0.52 -12.65 16.65
CA ALA A 139 0.13 -12.03 17.92
C ALA A 139 0.02 -10.50 17.73
N PRO A 140 -1.00 -9.86 18.34
CA PRO A 140 -1.10 -8.40 18.34
C PRO A 140 0.19 -7.76 18.88
N GLY A 141 0.60 -6.65 18.27
CA GLY A 141 1.84 -5.99 18.66
C GLY A 141 2.02 -4.61 18.02
N ASP A 142 3.11 -3.97 18.36
CA ASP A 142 3.50 -2.66 17.81
C ASP A 142 4.14 -2.86 16.43
N PHE A 143 3.31 -2.94 15.39
CA PHE A 143 3.76 -3.10 14.02
C PHE A 143 3.85 -1.74 13.32
N ALA A 144 5.05 -1.40 12.83
CA ALA A 144 5.27 -0.17 12.08
C ALA A 144 4.99 -0.34 10.59
N SER A 145 5.34 -1.48 10.01
CA SER A 145 5.05 -1.79 8.61
C SER A 145 5.12 -3.29 8.32
N GLY A 146 4.62 -3.71 7.14
CA GLY A 146 4.69 -5.09 6.70
C GLY A 146 4.86 -5.21 5.18
N ARG A 147 5.47 -6.31 4.76
CA ARG A 147 5.62 -6.69 3.34
C ARG A 147 5.34 -8.17 3.18
N ILE A 148 4.46 -8.50 2.25
CA ILE A 148 4.19 -9.88 1.88
C ILE A 148 5.18 -10.34 0.80
N SER A 149 5.62 -11.61 0.87
CA SER A 149 6.47 -12.21 -0.15
C SER A 149 5.73 -12.32 -1.50
N PRO A 150 6.44 -12.35 -2.64
CA PRO A 150 5.82 -12.43 -3.95
C PRO A 150 4.92 -13.65 -4.16
N ASP A 151 5.21 -14.76 -3.45
CA ASP A 151 4.42 -16.00 -3.47
C ASP A 151 3.27 -16.02 -2.45
N GLY A 152 3.16 -14.97 -1.61
CA GLY A 152 2.09 -14.83 -0.62
C GLY A 152 2.22 -15.75 0.60
N THR A 153 3.35 -16.43 0.81
CA THR A 153 3.52 -17.42 1.89
C THR A 153 4.13 -16.86 3.16
N GLN A 154 4.89 -15.79 3.05
CA GLN A 154 5.59 -15.16 4.16
C GLN A 154 5.29 -13.66 4.24
N MET A 155 5.46 -13.11 5.43
CA MET A 155 5.35 -11.68 5.68
C MET A 155 6.53 -11.19 6.53
N ALA A 156 7.23 -10.18 6.05
CA ALA A 156 8.19 -9.42 6.84
C ALA A 156 7.44 -8.33 7.60
N LEU A 157 7.62 -8.26 8.90
CA LEU A 157 7.02 -7.27 9.80
C LEU A 157 8.11 -6.45 10.45
N VAL A 158 7.95 -5.15 10.48
CA VAL A 158 8.74 -4.27 11.34
C VAL A 158 8.02 -4.14 12.67
N VAL A 159 8.65 -4.62 13.73
CA VAL A 159 8.09 -4.69 15.09
C VAL A 159 8.90 -3.81 16.02
N GLY A 160 8.24 -3.06 16.87
CA GLY A 160 8.90 -2.25 17.90
C GLY A 160 8.48 -0.78 17.92
N SER A 161 9.22 0.02 18.68
CA SER A 161 9.00 1.46 18.85
C SER A 161 10.09 2.27 18.16
N VAL A 162 9.90 3.60 18.09
CA VAL A 162 10.88 4.55 17.49
C VAL A 162 12.30 4.43 18.08
N GLU A 163 12.48 3.81 19.22
CA GLU A 163 13.79 3.63 19.85
C GLU A 163 14.44 2.28 19.49
N ASN A 164 13.64 1.29 19.07
CA ASN A 164 14.14 -0.05 18.74
C ASN A 164 13.19 -0.79 17.81
N PHE A 165 13.57 -0.92 16.54
CA PHE A 165 12.85 -1.70 15.54
C PHE A 165 13.61 -2.97 15.17
N ASP A 166 12.87 -4.08 15.07
CA ASP A 166 13.33 -5.35 14.53
C ASP A 166 12.52 -5.76 13.31
N VAL A 167 13.12 -6.56 12.44
CA VAL A 167 12.41 -7.18 11.31
C VAL A 167 12.16 -8.65 11.61
N TRP A 168 10.91 -9.03 11.66
CA TRP A 168 10.46 -10.39 11.89
C TRP A 168 9.85 -10.99 10.63
N ILE A 169 10.09 -12.29 10.41
CA ILE A 169 9.51 -13.03 9.30
C ILE A 169 8.45 -13.97 9.86
N SER A 170 7.21 -13.78 9.42
CA SER A 170 6.10 -14.66 9.78
C SER A 170 5.70 -15.55 8.60
N ASP A 171 5.50 -16.84 8.85
CA ASP A 171 4.81 -17.75 7.93
C ASP A 171 3.30 -17.49 8.03
N ILE A 172 2.69 -17.00 6.94
CA ILE A 172 1.27 -16.60 6.91
C ILE A 172 0.35 -17.79 7.16
N THR A 173 0.75 -18.98 6.80
CA THR A 173 -0.08 -20.20 6.94
C THR A 173 0.04 -20.82 8.33
N ARG A 174 1.20 -20.69 8.97
CA ARG A 174 1.50 -21.34 10.25
C ARG A 174 1.41 -20.41 11.45
N GLY A 175 1.48 -19.10 11.20
CA GLY A 175 1.48 -18.09 12.26
C GLY A 175 2.68 -18.15 13.18
N THR A 176 3.79 -18.66 12.69
CA THR A 176 5.05 -18.69 13.43
C THR A 176 5.91 -17.49 13.02
N LEU A 177 6.39 -16.77 14.03
CA LEU A 177 7.40 -15.73 13.93
C LEU A 177 8.78 -16.37 14.05
#